data_485b496c064d4a0f8e759d611adedbce
#
_entry.id   485b496c064d4a0f8e759d611adedbce
#
_cell.length_a   1.000
_cell.length_b   1.000
_cell.length_c   1.000
_cell.angle_alpha   90.00
_cell.angle_beta   90.00
_cell.angle_gamma   90.00
#
_symmetry.space_group_name_H-M   'P 1'
#
loop_
_entity.id
_entity.type
_entity.pdbx_description
1 polymer ?
#
loop_
_entity_poly.entity_id
_entity_poly.type
_entity_poly.pdbx_seq_one_letter_code
_entity_poly.pdbx_strand_id
1 'polypeptide(L)'
;LITLVVGATFAYFKAQGGAGGSSDVNVITATTDLLTFKIDKAINIGISQSELKKGGTDVSDSTGAHATLTASNSKNVEKTTRSYNIYFVIDTNDFEYTTQDGTPELYLNVTDPNGNSLENITGLVHYDKGFDITTRTGGFLLVPDYDIEATRGNTITQDWKVEVTFANLDTDQSKNMGKSLSGKLFVTSDKMNSYELSKITNMTTKTTYNSIDTTLEVEQGSAEVNKYFYGIEKTSSNVTGYVNDSGVKKVALKDVTFVETDKNTYKFDNLSDNSVYKVYSYGVDKNGIKTNLYETEVTTSEYNNPVVNSVSHTSTLNSITLSVNATKGDNDIVKYYYSKDNGQTYEESDSNSYVFSNLKDTTEYKIKVKVLDSYGRYSTEFVKAISTETYILPSVTNVTPTTKYNQISVSVVGANGTNNISKYYYSINDGAYTESTNSSYTFTGLNEKTNYSIKVKVVDTLGRESNVYSLSVTT
;
A
#
# COMPACT_ATOMS: atom_id res chain seq x y z
N LEU A 1 1.66 53.77 28.34
CA LEU A 1 1.89 53.91 26.89
C LEU A 1 1.33 52.62 26.25
N ILE A 2 0.09 52.67 25.77
CA ILE A 2 -0.51 51.54 25.02
C ILE A 2 -0.17 51.78 23.56
N THR A 3 0.73 50.94 23.04
CA THR A 3 1.04 50.90 21.62
C THR A 3 -0.07 50.19 20.91
N LEU A 4 -0.93 50.93 20.22
CA LEU A 4 -1.96 50.36 19.35
C LEU A 4 -1.24 49.76 18.12
N VAL A 5 -1.08 48.47 18.09
CA VAL A 5 -0.70 47.74 16.87
C VAL A 5 -1.93 47.70 15.98
N VAL A 6 -1.96 48.60 14.97
CA VAL A 6 -2.91 48.47 13.88
C VAL A 6 -2.44 47.27 13.04
N GLY A 7 -2.84 46.07 13.43
CA GLY A 7 -2.74 44.90 12.62
C GLY A 7 -3.77 45.03 11.49
N ALA A 8 -3.31 45.04 10.24
CA ALA A 8 -4.19 44.86 9.11
C ALA A 8 -4.88 43.50 9.25
N THR A 9 -6.15 43.54 9.65
CA THR A 9 -6.96 42.33 9.77
C THR A 9 -7.38 41.97 8.36
N PHE A 10 -6.66 41.06 7.74
CA PHE A 10 -7.08 40.44 6.51
C PHE A 10 -8.28 39.53 6.84
N ALA A 11 -9.47 40.00 6.52
CA ALA A 11 -10.66 39.20 6.61
C ALA A 11 -10.75 38.29 5.36
N TYR A 12 -10.24 37.07 5.47
CA TYR A 12 -10.41 36.06 4.43
C TYR A 12 -11.79 35.40 4.60
N PHE A 13 -12.58 35.42 3.53
CA PHE A 13 -13.92 34.87 3.52
C PHE A 13 -13.90 33.45 2.97
N LYS A 14 -14.35 32.50 3.77
CA LYS A 14 -14.54 31.12 3.37
C LYS A 14 -15.99 30.94 2.87
N ALA A 15 -16.20 31.06 1.55
CA ALA A 15 -17.42 30.53 0.96
C ALA A 15 -17.23 29.01 0.77
N GLN A 16 -17.74 28.21 1.71
CA GLN A 16 -17.86 26.76 1.49
C GLN A 16 -19.16 26.51 0.72
N GLY A 17 -19.04 26.38 -0.61
CA GLY A 17 -20.10 25.79 -1.41
C GLY A 17 -19.94 24.27 -1.41
N GLY A 18 -20.41 23.62 -0.35
CA GLY A 18 -20.84 22.24 -0.41
C GLY A 18 -22.28 22.22 -0.85
N ALA A 19 -22.74 21.20 -1.57
CA ALA A 19 -24.12 21.07 -1.98
C ALA A 19 -25.08 21.39 -0.83
N GLY A 20 -25.82 22.52 -0.94
CA GLY A 20 -26.96 22.84 -0.08
C GLY A 20 -26.72 23.69 1.17
N GLY A 21 -25.69 24.56 1.21
CA GLY A 21 -25.50 25.43 2.39
C GLY A 21 -25.12 26.87 2.01
N SER A 22 -25.94 27.86 2.37
CA SER A 22 -25.56 29.27 2.35
C SER A 22 -24.58 29.55 3.50
N SER A 23 -23.39 30.10 3.21
CA SER A 23 -22.47 30.57 4.24
C SER A 23 -22.52 32.08 4.33
N ASP A 24 -23.08 32.60 5.43
CA ASP A 24 -23.03 34.03 5.77
C ASP A 24 -21.64 34.32 6.34
N VAL A 25 -20.95 35.28 5.74
CA VAL A 25 -19.65 35.73 6.25
C VAL A 25 -19.82 37.17 6.73
N ASN A 26 -19.64 37.37 8.04
CA ASN A 26 -19.73 38.67 8.68
C ASN A 26 -18.31 39.27 8.82
N VAL A 27 -18.08 40.42 8.23
CA VAL A 27 -16.88 41.21 8.48
C VAL A 27 -17.21 42.31 9.46
N ILE A 28 -16.70 42.18 10.67
CA ILE A 28 -16.77 43.23 11.69
C ILE A 28 -15.51 44.07 11.58
N THR A 29 -15.63 45.29 11.04
CA THR A 29 -14.58 46.28 11.21
C THR A 29 -14.65 46.84 12.63
N ALA A 30 -13.52 47.28 13.20
CA ALA A 30 -13.43 47.80 14.58
C ALA A 30 -14.26 49.09 14.83
N THR A 31 -14.98 49.57 13.85
CA THR A 31 -15.95 50.65 13.89
C THR A 31 -17.36 50.06 13.78
N THR A 32 -18.30 50.69 14.41
CA THR A 32 -19.72 50.28 14.54
C THR A 32 -20.49 50.05 13.23
N ASP A 33 -19.84 50.08 12.10
CA ASP A 33 -20.39 49.87 10.75
C ASP A 33 -20.11 48.48 10.27
N LEU A 34 -21.13 47.74 9.87
CA LEU A 34 -21.08 46.36 9.43
C LEU A 34 -21.19 46.34 7.91
N LEU A 35 -20.22 45.70 7.26
CA LEU A 35 -20.32 45.26 5.86
C LEU A 35 -20.32 43.71 5.84
N THR A 36 -21.36 43.12 5.29
CA THR A 36 -21.49 41.68 5.19
C THR A 36 -21.59 41.26 3.74
N PHE A 37 -21.06 40.09 3.42
CA PHE A 37 -21.13 39.47 2.11
C PHE A 37 -21.77 38.10 2.23
N LYS A 38 -22.64 37.79 1.28
CA LYS A 38 -23.24 36.46 1.15
C LYS A 38 -23.09 36.01 -0.30
N ILE A 39 -22.51 34.83 -0.52
CA ILE A 39 -22.47 34.16 -1.80
C ILE A 39 -23.33 32.90 -1.65
N ASP A 40 -24.35 32.77 -2.49
CA ASP A 40 -25.35 31.73 -2.37
C ASP A 40 -24.86 30.36 -2.84
N LYS A 41 -24.06 30.29 -3.89
CA LYS A 41 -23.54 29.03 -4.45
C LYS A 41 -22.27 29.22 -5.29
N ALA A 42 -21.60 28.10 -5.57
CA ALA A 42 -20.58 27.99 -6.61
C ALA A 42 -21.25 27.89 -7.99
N ILE A 43 -20.54 28.29 -9.04
CA ILE A 43 -20.94 28.10 -10.42
C ILE A 43 -20.35 26.79 -10.91
N ASN A 44 -21.22 25.87 -11.31
CA ASN A 44 -20.83 24.60 -11.89
C ASN A 44 -21.67 24.35 -13.16
N ILE A 45 -21.00 24.16 -14.28
CA ILE A 45 -21.65 23.78 -15.52
C ILE A 45 -20.97 22.53 -16.07
N GLY A 46 -21.76 21.54 -16.48
CA GLY A 46 -21.29 20.31 -17.11
C GLY A 46 -22.20 19.95 -18.25
N ILE A 47 -21.64 19.47 -19.35
CA ILE A 47 -22.40 19.19 -20.58
C ILE A 47 -22.50 17.68 -20.78
N SER A 48 -23.72 17.16 -20.69
CA SER A 48 -24.03 15.77 -21.00
C SER A 48 -24.27 15.57 -22.50
N GLN A 49 -24.25 14.32 -22.95
CA GLN A 49 -24.58 13.97 -24.34
C GLN A 49 -25.98 14.44 -24.78
N SER A 50 -26.95 14.47 -23.88
CA SER A 50 -28.31 14.89 -24.16
C SER A 50 -28.48 16.41 -24.32
N GLU A 51 -27.54 17.19 -23.76
CA GLU A 51 -27.53 18.66 -23.78
C GLU A 51 -26.78 19.22 -25.00
N LEU A 52 -25.84 18.43 -25.57
CA LEU A 52 -25.18 18.79 -26.83
C LEU A 52 -26.11 18.61 -28.00
N LYS A 53 -26.67 19.72 -28.48
CA LYS A 53 -27.58 19.73 -29.64
C LYS A 53 -27.12 20.79 -30.62
N LYS A 54 -26.69 20.37 -31.80
CA LYS A 54 -26.29 21.25 -32.88
C LYS A 54 -27.38 22.32 -33.15
N GLY A 55 -27.02 23.61 -32.97
CA GLY A 55 -27.98 24.72 -33.11
C GLY A 55 -29.14 24.69 -32.12
N GLY A 56 -29.00 23.94 -31.02
CA GLY A 56 -30.01 23.81 -29.97
C GLY A 56 -30.02 24.96 -28.96
N THR A 57 -30.84 24.79 -27.92
CA THR A 57 -30.90 25.75 -26.81
C THR A 57 -29.61 25.72 -26.02
N ASP A 58 -29.08 26.88 -25.70
CA ASP A 58 -27.91 27.04 -24.85
C ASP A 58 -28.17 26.44 -23.46
N VAL A 59 -27.13 25.91 -22.84
CA VAL A 59 -27.17 25.31 -21.49
C VAL A 59 -26.61 26.32 -20.50
N SER A 60 -27.39 26.69 -19.49
CA SER A 60 -26.93 27.60 -18.43
C SER A 60 -27.19 27.01 -17.05
N ASP A 61 -26.42 27.45 -16.08
CA ASP A 61 -26.81 27.32 -14.66
C ASP A 61 -28.01 28.24 -14.44
N SER A 62 -29.23 27.69 -14.51
CA SER A 62 -30.51 28.38 -14.65
C SER A 62 -30.83 29.48 -13.62
N THR A 63 -30.07 29.55 -12.51
CA THR A 63 -30.27 30.53 -11.44
C THR A 63 -29.12 31.52 -11.28
N GLY A 64 -27.95 31.24 -11.90
CA GLY A 64 -26.73 32.02 -11.65
C GLY A 64 -26.25 31.95 -10.19
N ALA A 65 -25.08 32.47 -9.90
CA ALA A 65 -24.60 32.67 -8.54
C ALA A 65 -24.83 34.15 -8.14
N HIS A 66 -25.22 34.37 -6.89
CA HIS A 66 -25.45 35.72 -6.35
C HIS A 66 -24.39 36.10 -5.33
N ALA A 67 -23.85 37.32 -5.45
CA ALA A 67 -23.07 37.97 -4.44
C ALA A 67 -23.88 39.12 -3.84
N THR A 68 -24.39 38.91 -2.64
CA THR A 68 -25.20 39.88 -1.92
C THR A 68 -24.36 40.61 -0.89
N LEU A 69 -24.26 41.92 -1.01
CA LEU A 69 -23.53 42.80 -0.10
C LEU A 69 -24.51 43.66 0.70
N THR A 70 -24.31 43.72 2.02
CA THR A 70 -25.16 44.49 2.89
C THR A 70 -24.31 45.41 3.77
N ALA A 71 -24.55 46.71 3.70
CA ALA A 71 -23.89 47.69 4.52
C ALA A 71 -24.91 48.31 5.51
N SER A 72 -24.49 48.46 6.75
CA SER A 72 -25.26 49.15 7.79
C SER A 72 -24.46 50.34 8.33
N ASN A 73 -25.12 51.46 8.54
CA ASN A 73 -24.50 52.66 9.10
C ASN A 73 -24.87 52.83 10.59
N SER A 74 -23.85 52.98 11.43
CA SER A 74 -24.06 53.31 12.84
C SER A 74 -24.68 54.70 13.00
N LYS A 75 -25.38 54.90 14.09
CA LYS A 75 -26.23 56.09 14.34
C LYS A 75 -25.49 57.43 14.44
N ASN A 76 -24.16 57.49 14.35
CA ASN A 76 -23.36 58.69 14.65
C ASN A 76 -22.84 59.43 13.43
N VAL A 77 -22.96 58.83 12.22
CA VAL A 77 -22.45 59.42 10.96
C VAL A 77 -23.60 59.51 9.96
N GLU A 78 -23.72 60.64 9.25
CA GLU A 78 -24.83 60.88 8.33
C GLU A 78 -24.81 59.89 7.13
N LYS A 79 -23.60 59.54 6.66
CA LYS A 79 -23.41 58.61 5.51
C LYS A 79 -22.12 57.85 5.70
N THR A 80 -22.15 56.56 5.40
CA THR A 80 -20.96 55.70 5.34
C THR A 80 -20.84 55.07 3.94
N THR A 81 -19.68 55.21 3.31
CA THR A 81 -19.36 54.58 2.04
C THR A 81 -18.31 53.48 2.25
N ARG A 82 -18.49 52.36 1.63
CA ARG A 82 -17.51 51.24 1.58
C ARG A 82 -17.34 50.78 0.17
N SER A 83 -16.07 50.60 -0.25
CA SER A 83 -15.72 50.06 -1.56
C SER A 83 -15.42 48.58 -1.46
N TYR A 84 -15.77 47.84 -2.49
CA TYR A 84 -15.50 46.42 -2.60
C TYR A 84 -15.16 46.02 -4.03
N ASN A 85 -14.57 44.84 -4.17
CA ASN A 85 -14.22 44.23 -5.43
C ASN A 85 -14.85 42.83 -5.51
N ILE A 86 -15.33 42.44 -6.69
CA ILE A 86 -15.86 41.09 -6.93
C ILE A 86 -14.99 40.40 -7.96
N TYR A 87 -14.53 39.21 -7.63
CA TYR A 87 -13.79 38.31 -8.52
C TYR A 87 -14.60 37.06 -8.82
N PHE A 88 -14.46 36.54 -10.04
CA PHE A 88 -14.85 35.19 -10.38
C PHE A 88 -13.58 34.36 -10.54
N VAL A 89 -13.46 33.31 -9.76
CA VAL A 89 -12.30 32.43 -9.77
C VAL A 89 -12.74 31.08 -10.32
N ILE A 90 -12.24 30.72 -11.49
CA ILE A 90 -12.48 29.43 -12.15
C ILE A 90 -11.36 28.50 -11.68
N ASP A 91 -11.70 27.50 -10.86
CA ASP A 91 -10.75 26.52 -10.31
C ASP A 91 -10.54 25.31 -11.24
N THR A 92 -11.57 24.94 -12.03
CA THR A 92 -11.46 23.91 -13.07
C THR A 92 -12.23 24.34 -14.31
N ASN A 93 -11.63 24.12 -15.49
CA ASN A 93 -12.27 24.30 -16.77
C ASN A 93 -11.68 23.32 -17.80
N ASP A 94 -12.44 22.33 -18.20
CA ASP A 94 -12.03 21.30 -19.15
C ASP A 94 -12.47 21.61 -20.58
N PHE A 95 -13.23 22.68 -20.81
CA PHE A 95 -13.76 23.05 -22.13
C PHE A 95 -12.66 23.52 -23.08
N GLU A 96 -12.91 23.33 -24.37
CA GLU A 96 -12.05 23.79 -25.45
C GLU A 96 -12.87 24.39 -26.60
N TYR A 97 -12.24 25.19 -27.45
CA TYR A 97 -12.85 25.64 -28.70
C TYR A 97 -12.95 24.43 -29.65
N THR A 98 -14.15 24.15 -30.14
CA THR A 98 -14.37 23.06 -31.11
C THR A 98 -14.34 23.54 -32.56
N THR A 99 -14.50 24.84 -32.80
CA THR A 99 -14.42 25.48 -34.12
C THR A 99 -12.98 25.90 -34.47
N GLN A 100 -12.69 25.93 -35.79
CA GLN A 100 -11.34 26.34 -36.26
C GLN A 100 -11.07 27.84 -36.08
N ASP A 101 -12.13 28.66 -36.11
CA ASP A 101 -12.06 30.12 -35.93
C ASP A 101 -12.06 30.56 -34.46
N GLY A 102 -12.16 29.59 -33.53
CA GLY A 102 -12.15 29.87 -32.09
C GLY A 102 -13.43 30.57 -31.62
N THR A 103 -14.58 30.23 -32.24
CA THR A 103 -15.89 30.73 -31.75
C THR A 103 -16.10 30.33 -30.29
N PRO A 104 -16.40 31.26 -29.37
CA PRO A 104 -16.60 30.96 -27.96
C PRO A 104 -17.77 30.00 -27.72
N GLU A 105 -17.57 29.13 -26.72
CA GLU A 105 -18.57 28.13 -26.31
C GLU A 105 -19.05 28.33 -24.88
N LEU A 106 -18.22 28.92 -23.99
CA LEU A 106 -18.64 29.35 -22.67
C LEU A 106 -18.66 30.86 -22.56
N TYR A 107 -19.77 31.38 -22.09
CA TYR A 107 -20.02 32.81 -21.91
C TYR A 107 -20.33 33.13 -20.46
N LEU A 108 -19.70 34.17 -19.93
CA LEU A 108 -19.94 34.74 -18.61
C LEU A 108 -20.81 35.99 -18.77
N ASN A 109 -21.88 36.06 -17.99
CA ASN A 109 -22.75 37.23 -17.86
C ASN A 109 -22.80 37.72 -16.43
N VAL A 110 -22.67 39.02 -16.23
CA VAL A 110 -22.68 39.65 -14.90
C VAL A 110 -23.76 40.75 -14.92
N THR A 111 -24.69 40.67 -13.96
CA THR A 111 -25.75 41.66 -13.80
C THR A 111 -25.52 42.47 -12.52
N ASP A 112 -25.54 43.78 -12.63
CA ASP A 112 -25.36 44.70 -11.53
C ASP A 112 -26.58 44.76 -10.58
N PRO A 113 -26.49 45.41 -9.39
CA PRO A 113 -27.62 45.56 -8.48
C PRO A 113 -28.82 46.34 -9.03
N ASN A 114 -28.66 47.02 -10.13
CA ASN A 114 -29.75 47.78 -10.81
C ASN A 114 -30.39 46.97 -11.93
N GLY A 115 -29.92 45.73 -12.19
CA GLY A 115 -30.42 44.85 -13.26
C GLY A 115 -29.78 45.05 -14.62
N ASN A 116 -28.67 45.81 -14.71
CA ASN A 116 -27.96 46.03 -15.97
C ASN A 116 -26.82 45.00 -16.14
N SER A 117 -26.64 44.50 -17.37
CA SER A 117 -25.52 43.67 -17.73
C SER A 117 -24.23 44.51 -17.81
N LEU A 118 -23.09 43.97 -17.35
CA LEU A 118 -21.81 44.56 -17.56
C LEU A 118 -21.39 44.44 -19.04
N GLU A 119 -20.90 45.54 -19.60
CA GLU A 119 -20.41 45.59 -21.00
C GLU A 119 -18.88 45.50 -21.10
N ASN A 120 -18.17 45.58 -19.98
CA ASN A 120 -16.73 45.54 -19.96
C ASN A 120 -16.20 44.84 -18.68
N ILE A 121 -15.35 43.85 -18.88
CA ILE A 121 -14.56 43.19 -17.82
C ILE A 121 -13.11 43.19 -18.33
N THR A 122 -12.22 43.75 -17.55
CA THR A 122 -10.80 43.84 -17.94
C THR A 122 -10.19 42.47 -18.22
N GLY A 123 -9.61 42.28 -19.40
CA GLY A 123 -8.95 41.03 -19.80
C GLY A 123 -9.87 39.98 -20.41
N LEU A 124 -11.17 40.24 -20.54
CA LEU A 124 -12.13 39.39 -21.26
C LEU A 124 -12.63 40.08 -22.52
N VAL A 125 -12.92 39.31 -23.56
CA VAL A 125 -13.54 39.78 -24.80
C VAL A 125 -15.06 39.57 -24.69
N HIS A 126 -15.83 40.65 -24.96
CA HIS A 126 -17.27 40.62 -24.94
C HIS A 126 -17.82 40.32 -26.36
N TYR A 127 -18.77 39.40 -26.43
CA TYR A 127 -19.53 38.99 -27.60
C TYR A 127 -21.04 39.16 -27.34
N ASP A 128 -21.86 38.96 -28.35
CA ASP A 128 -23.33 39.11 -28.25
C ASP A 128 -23.99 38.27 -27.13
N LYS A 129 -23.38 37.13 -26.76
CA LYS A 129 -23.87 36.22 -25.71
C LYS A 129 -23.21 36.44 -24.33
N GLY A 130 -22.21 37.33 -24.22
CA GLY A 130 -21.46 37.60 -22.99
C GLY A 130 -19.95 37.55 -23.18
N PHE A 131 -19.20 37.48 -22.09
CA PHE A 131 -17.73 37.43 -22.09
C PHE A 131 -17.22 36.01 -22.31
N ASP A 132 -16.28 35.86 -23.23
CA ASP A 132 -15.65 34.58 -23.52
C ASP A 132 -14.77 34.08 -22.35
N ILE A 133 -15.13 32.90 -21.84
CA ILE A 133 -14.37 32.17 -20.83
C ILE A 133 -14.10 30.72 -21.22
N THR A 134 -14.22 30.35 -22.50
CA THR A 134 -14.19 28.96 -23.00
C THR A 134 -12.99 28.14 -22.49
N THR A 135 -11.80 28.74 -22.48
CA THR A 135 -10.57 28.05 -22.00
C THR A 135 -9.94 28.73 -20.79
N ARG A 136 -10.70 29.60 -20.12
CA ARG A 136 -10.15 30.41 -19.04
C ARG A 136 -10.12 29.67 -17.71
N THR A 137 -9.04 29.89 -16.97
CA THR A 137 -8.88 29.48 -15.58
C THR A 137 -8.28 30.63 -14.78
N GLY A 138 -8.32 30.55 -13.44
CA GLY A 138 -7.85 31.63 -12.58
C GLY A 138 -8.90 32.66 -12.25
N GLY A 139 -8.48 33.76 -11.65
CA GLY A 139 -9.39 34.79 -11.15
C GLY A 139 -9.46 36.01 -12.04
N PHE A 140 -10.66 36.50 -12.30
CA PHE A 140 -10.95 37.73 -13.03
C PHE A 140 -11.60 38.73 -12.09
N LEU A 141 -11.14 39.99 -12.13
CA LEU A 141 -11.80 41.09 -11.46
C LEU A 141 -13.05 41.46 -12.26
N LEU A 142 -14.22 41.06 -11.77
CA LEU A 142 -15.51 41.37 -12.42
C LEU A 142 -15.94 42.81 -12.13
N VAL A 143 -15.85 43.21 -10.85
CA VAL A 143 -16.33 44.50 -10.37
C VAL A 143 -15.22 45.18 -9.57
N PRO A 144 -14.56 46.22 -10.13
CA PRO A 144 -13.55 46.97 -9.41
C PRO A 144 -14.14 48.11 -8.60
N ASP A 145 -13.66 48.32 -7.37
CA ASP A 145 -13.84 49.49 -6.54
C ASP A 145 -15.31 50.01 -6.51
N TYR A 146 -16.27 49.10 -6.38
CA TYR A 146 -17.68 49.48 -6.35
C TYR A 146 -18.11 49.91 -4.96
N ASP A 147 -18.90 50.97 -4.87
CA ASP A 147 -19.29 51.60 -3.63
C ASP A 147 -20.68 51.14 -3.16
N ILE A 148 -20.80 50.85 -1.86
CA ILE A 148 -22.05 50.71 -1.15
C ILE A 148 -22.15 51.81 -0.11
N GLU A 149 -23.25 52.58 -0.18
CA GLU A 149 -23.48 53.72 0.68
C GLU A 149 -24.67 53.47 1.60
N ALA A 150 -24.47 53.52 2.89
CA ALA A 150 -25.52 53.44 3.88
C ALA A 150 -25.71 54.78 4.62
N THR A 151 -26.94 55.31 4.64
CA THR A 151 -27.28 56.53 5.40
C THR A 151 -27.60 56.17 6.87
N ARG A 152 -27.55 57.17 7.73
CA ARG A 152 -27.73 57.00 9.18
C ARG A 152 -28.95 56.13 9.52
N GLY A 153 -28.73 55.08 10.28
CA GLY A 153 -29.76 54.16 10.78
C GLY A 153 -30.34 53.20 9.70
N ASN A 154 -29.84 53.25 8.45
CA ASN A 154 -30.34 52.41 7.38
C ASN A 154 -29.35 51.28 7.04
N THR A 155 -29.93 50.25 6.43
CA THR A 155 -29.19 49.10 5.84
C THR A 155 -29.50 49.08 4.37
N ILE A 156 -28.47 49.01 3.53
CA ILE A 156 -28.56 48.91 2.09
C ILE A 156 -28.00 47.56 1.66
N THR A 157 -28.68 46.95 0.69
CA THR A 157 -28.26 45.68 0.08
C THR A 157 -28.06 45.87 -1.43
N GLN A 158 -26.97 45.34 -1.93
CA GLN A 158 -26.66 45.23 -3.36
C GLN A 158 -26.53 43.76 -3.73
N ASP A 159 -27.17 43.36 -4.81
CA ASP A 159 -27.16 41.97 -5.28
C ASP A 159 -26.59 41.88 -6.69
N TRP A 160 -25.50 41.17 -6.84
CA TRP A 160 -24.87 40.89 -8.13
C TRP A 160 -25.19 39.48 -8.55
N LYS A 161 -25.57 39.31 -9.82
CA LYS A 161 -25.83 37.99 -10.42
C LYS A 161 -24.74 37.64 -11.43
N VAL A 162 -24.21 36.44 -11.37
CA VAL A 162 -23.21 35.91 -12.28
C VAL A 162 -23.70 34.61 -12.87
N GLU A 163 -23.76 34.52 -14.19
CA GLU A 163 -24.22 33.33 -14.93
C GLU A 163 -23.13 32.85 -15.89
N VAL A 164 -23.02 31.54 -16.05
CA VAL A 164 -22.20 30.91 -17.09
C VAL A 164 -23.15 30.11 -18.01
N THR A 165 -22.98 30.29 -19.30
CA THR A 165 -23.78 29.64 -20.32
C THR A 165 -22.92 28.94 -21.34
N PHE A 166 -23.23 27.70 -21.64
CA PHE A 166 -22.62 26.96 -22.76
C PHE A 166 -23.52 27.14 -23.99
N ALA A 167 -22.91 27.64 -25.06
CA ALA A 167 -23.62 27.89 -26.32
C ALA A 167 -23.64 26.63 -27.20
N ASN A 168 -24.81 26.17 -27.58
CA ASN A 168 -24.98 25.12 -28.58
C ASN A 168 -24.81 25.71 -30.00
N LEU A 169 -23.63 25.58 -30.56
CA LEU A 169 -23.28 26.08 -31.89
C LEU A 169 -23.87 25.17 -32.97
N ASP A 170 -24.02 25.71 -34.22
CA ASP A 170 -24.45 24.92 -35.38
C ASP A 170 -23.30 24.08 -36.00
N THR A 171 -22.41 23.55 -35.13
CA THR A 171 -21.24 22.74 -35.48
C THR A 171 -21.17 21.52 -34.59
N ASP A 172 -20.19 20.64 -34.85
CA ASP A 172 -19.90 19.48 -33.97
C ASP A 172 -19.06 19.92 -32.75
N GLN A 173 -19.69 19.86 -31.58
CA GLN A 173 -19.08 20.19 -30.28
C GLN A 173 -18.82 18.92 -29.41
N SER A 174 -18.82 17.74 -30.05
CA SER A 174 -18.66 16.46 -29.33
C SER A 174 -17.42 16.37 -28.45
N LYS A 175 -16.37 17.15 -28.75
CA LYS A 175 -15.18 17.27 -27.93
C LYS A 175 -15.45 17.81 -26.52
N ASN A 176 -16.52 18.58 -26.34
CA ASN A 176 -16.94 19.12 -25.05
C ASN A 176 -17.95 18.23 -24.29
N MET A 177 -18.27 17.06 -24.84
CA MET A 177 -19.14 16.09 -24.17
C MET A 177 -18.49 15.57 -22.88
N GLY A 178 -19.23 15.68 -21.76
CA GLY A 178 -18.76 15.24 -20.44
C GLY A 178 -17.76 16.18 -19.76
N LYS A 179 -17.44 17.32 -20.39
CA LYS A 179 -16.59 18.36 -19.81
C LYS A 179 -17.36 19.26 -18.87
N SER A 180 -16.63 19.94 -17.99
CA SER A 180 -17.21 20.79 -16.94
C SER A 180 -16.35 21.99 -16.65
N LEU A 181 -17.00 23.02 -16.07
CA LEU A 181 -16.37 24.16 -15.43
C LEU A 181 -16.88 24.28 -13.99
N SER A 182 -15.96 24.58 -13.07
CA SER A 182 -16.28 24.93 -11.69
C SER A 182 -15.59 26.25 -11.33
N GLY A 183 -16.33 27.13 -10.65
CA GLY A 183 -15.79 28.41 -10.22
C GLY A 183 -16.58 28.99 -9.06
N LYS A 184 -16.02 30.01 -8.40
CA LYS A 184 -16.59 30.68 -7.22
C LYS A 184 -16.47 32.17 -7.33
N LEU A 185 -17.45 32.88 -6.80
CA LEU A 185 -17.33 34.29 -6.56
C LEU A 185 -16.47 34.55 -5.30
N PHE A 186 -15.71 35.61 -5.34
CA PHE A 186 -14.89 36.06 -4.25
C PHE A 186 -15.03 37.58 -4.09
N VAL A 187 -15.33 38.05 -2.87
CA VAL A 187 -15.53 39.47 -2.60
C VAL A 187 -14.47 39.93 -1.59
N THR A 188 -13.86 41.08 -1.86
CA THR A 188 -12.82 41.67 -0.99
C THR A 188 -12.89 43.19 -0.98
N SER A 189 -12.48 43.82 0.13
CA SER A 189 -12.25 45.25 0.19
C SER A 189 -10.92 45.66 -0.49
N ASP A 190 -9.98 44.71 -0.64
CA ASP A 190 -8.68 44.98 -1.21
C ASP A 190 -8.70 44.65 -2.71
N LYS A 191 -8.16 45.56 -3.51
CA LYS A 191 -8.01 45.34 -4.95
C LYS A 191 -6.76 44.52 -5.21
N MET A 192 -6.96 43.36 -5.84
CA MET A 192 -5.87 42.56 -6.41
C MET A 192 -5.89 42.70 -7.93
N ASN A 193 -4.73 42.77 -8.55
CA ASN A 193 -4.66 42.88 -10.02
C ASN A 193 -5.17 41.64 -10.73
N SER A 194 -4.93 40.46 -10.12
CA SER A 194 -5.45 39.17 -10.56
C SER A 194 -5.49 38.23 -9.37
N TYR A 195 -6.32 37.19 -9.44
CA TYR A 195 -6.26 36.05 -8.52
C TYR A 195 -5.50 34.92 -9.20
N GLU A 196 -4.30 34.66 -8.74
CA GLU A 196 -3.47 33.57 -9.25
C GLU A 196 -3.76 32.28 -8.50
N LEU A 197 -4.00 31.19 -9.24
CA LEU A 197 -4.22 29.88 -8.65
C LEU A 197 -2.92 29.30 -8.12
N SER A 198 -2.95 28.77 -6.92
CA SER A 198 -1.88 27.88 -6.45
C SER A 198 -1.82 26.62 -7.31
N LYS A 199 -0.63 26.08 -7.51
CA LYS A 199 -0.42 24.95 -8.42
C LYS A 199 0.47 23.89 -7.76
N ILE A 200 0.07 22.62 -7.85
CA ILE A 200 0.97 21.50 -7.56
C ILE A 200 1.88 21.33 -8.78
N THR A 201 3.18 21.54 -8.57
CA THR A 201 4.20 21.48 -9.62
C THR A 201 4.86 20.11 -9.70
N ASN A 202 4.95 19.41 -8.56
CA ASN A 202 5.59 18.10 -8.50
C ASN A 202 5.04 17.27 -7.33
N MET A 203 5.17 15.93 -7.46
CA MET A 203 4.94 14.96 -6.40
C MET A 203 6.13 14.02 -6.36
N THR A 204 6.93 14.06 -5.29
CA THR A 204 7.97 13.08 -5.04
C THR A 204 7.39 11.90 -4.27
N THR A 205 7.84 10.69 -4.60
CA THR A 205 7.36 9.46 -3.98
C THR A 205 8.51 8.60 -3.49
N LYS A 206 8.30 7.91 -2.34
CA LYS A 206 9.18 6.84 -1.86
C LYS A 206 8.33 5.60 -1.65
N THR A 207 8.81 4.46 -2.11
CA THR A 207 8.07 3.21 -2.05
C THR A 207 8.73 2.18 -1.15
N THR A 208 7.90 1.37 -0.51
CA THR A 208 8.26 0.08 0.05
C THR A 208 7.42 -1.00 -0.65
N TYR A 209 7.52 -2.24 -0.21
CA TYR A 209 6.68 -3.32 -0.75
C TYR A 209 5.18 -3.13 -0.45
N ASN A 210 4.81 -2.35 0.54
CA ASN A 210 3.41 -2.19 0.97
C ASN A 210 2.99 -0.75 1.24
N SER A 211 3.82 0.23 0.89
CA SER A 211 3.49 1.65 1.08
C SER A 211 4.06 2.56 0.02
N ILE A 212 3.42 3.71 -0.14
CA ILE A 212 3.89 4.85 -0.94
C ILE A 212 3.82 6.09 -0.06
N ASP A 213 4.97 6.69 0.24
CA ASP A 213 5.08 8.01 0.85
C ASP A 213 5.10 9.06 -0.25
N THR A 214 4.28 10.11 -0.12
CA THR A 214 4.17 11.21 -1.10
C THR A 214 4.55 12.54 -0.46
N THR A 215 5.18 13.42 -1.24
CA THR A 215 5.45 14.81 -0.85
C THR A 215 5.18 15.72 -2.04
N LEU A 216 4.36 16.74 -1.84
CA LEU A 216 3.98 17.71 -2.87
C LEU A 216 4.86 18.94 -2.82
N GLU A 217 5.24 19.43 -4.01
CA GLU A 217 5.79 20.76 -4.23
C GLU A 217 4.67 21.65 -4.76
N VAL A 218 4.46 22.79 -4.10
CA VAL A 218 3.36 23.70 -4.40
C VAL A 218 3.92 25.08 -4.70
N GLU A 219 3.59 25.60 -5.87
CA GLU A 219 3.72 27.00 -6.19
C GLU A 219 2.50 27.74 -5.66
N GLN A 220 2.71 28.65 -4.71
CA GLN A 220 1.64 29.41 -4.07
C GLN A 220 1.17 30.52 -4.98
N GLY A 221 -0.13 30.64 -5.15
CA GLY A 221 -0.78 31.74 -5.85
C GLY A 221 -1.11 32.90 -4.91
N SER A 222 -2.27 33.53 -5.13
CA SER A 222 -2.75 34.67 -4.32
C SER A 222 -3.13 34.31 -2.90
N ALA A 223 -3.39 33.01 -2.63
CA ALA A 223 -3.69 32.47 -1.30
C ALA A 223 -2.93 31.17 -1.06
N GLU A 224 -2.48 31.00 0.18
CA GLU A 224 -1.73 29.81 0.61
C GLU A 224 -2.63 28.56 0.63
N VAL A 225 -2.13 27.45 0.05
CA VAL A 225 -2.75 26.13 0.16
C VAL A 225 -2.61 25.63 1.60
N ASN A 226 -3.72 25.32 2.24
CA ASN A 226 -3.77 24.89 3.62
C ASN A 226 -4.46 23.52 3.82
N LYS A 227 -5.01 22.94 2.75
CA LYS A 227 -5.58 21.60 2.74
C LYS A 227 -5.13 20.84 1.52
N TYR A 228 -4.85 19.56 1.70
CA TYR A 228 -4.39 18.66 0.66
C TYR A 228 -5.27 17.42 0.61
N PHE A 229 -5.49 16.92 -0.57
CA PHE A 229 -6.33 15.77 -0.84
C PHE A 229 -5.53 14.74 -1.62
N TYR A 230 -5.48 13.51 -1.10
CA TYR A 230 -4.72 12.42 -1.69
C TYR A 230 -5.64 11.25 -2.01
N GLY A 231 -5.55 10.75 -3.22
CA GLY A 231 -6.28 9.59 -3.70
C GLY A 231 -5.35 8.58 -4.35
N ILE A 232 -5.74 7.32 -4.33
CA ILE A 232 -4.96 6.24 -4.94
C ILE A 232 -5.89 5.20 -5.55
N GLU A 233 -5.48 4.65 -6.69
CA GLU A 233 -6.09 3.46 -7.26
C GLU A 233 -5.03 2.49 -7.74
N LYS A 234 -5.31 1.18 -7.66
CA LYS A 234 -4.44 0.14 -8.22
C LYS A 234 -4.72 0.02 -9.72
N THR A 235 -3.69 0.21 -10.54
CA THR A 235 -3.81 0.05 -11.98
C THR A 235 -3.86 -1.45 -12.28
N SER A 236 -5.05 -1.98 -12.58
CA SER A 236 -5.18 -3.37 -13.03
C SER A 236 -5.17 -3.40 -14.55
N SER A 237 -4.47 -4.37 -15.13
CA SER A 237 -4.42 -4.61 -16.59
C SER A 237 -5.79 -4.96 -17.22
N ASN A 238 -6.88 -5.01 -16.43
CA ASN A 238 -8.21 -5.45 -16.84
C ASN A 238 -9.35 -4.49 -16.47
N VAL A 239 -9.12 -3.19 -16.34
CA VAL A 239 -10.20 -2.24 -16.06
C VAL A 239 -10.99 -1.97 -17.33
N THR A 240 -12.28 -2.31 -17.32
CA THR A 240 -13.27 -1.87 -18.31
C THR A 240 -13.59 -0.40 -18.07
N GLY A 241 -12.76 0.51 -18.57
CA GLY A 241 -12.97 1.95 -18.55
C GLY A 241 -13.03 2.49 -19.99
N TYR A 242 -13.59 3.67 -20.15
CA TYR A 242 -13.64 4.39 -21.44
C TYR A 242 -12.23 4.51 -22.04
N VAL A 243 -12.11 4.13 -23.31
CA VAL A 243 -10.89 4.28 -24.10
C VAL A 243 -10.95 5.66 -24.75
N ASN A 244 -9.96 6.52 -24.51
CA ASN A 244 -9.77 7.73 -25.32
C ASN A 244 -9.19 7.35 -26.69
N ASP A 245 -9.14 8.31 -27.62
CA ASP A 245 -8.64 8.12 -29.00
C ASP A 245 -7.19 7.61 -29.06
N SER A 246 -6.46 7.60 -27.94
CA SER A 246 -5.10 7.06 -27.79
C SER A 246 -5.08 5.66 -27.15
N GLY A 247 -6.23 5.03 -26.89
CA GLY A 247 -6.31 3.67 -26.35
C GLY A 247 -6.06 3.56 -24.84
N VAL A 248 -5.94 4.66 -24.12
CA VAL A 248 -5.70 4.68 -22.66
C VAL A 248 -7.04 4.70 -21.92
N LYS A 249 -7.29 3.69 -21.10
CA LYS A 249 -8.46 3.65 -20.22
C LYS A 249 -8.30 4.67 -19.09
N LYS A 250 -9.15 5.70 -19.04
CA LYS A 250 -9.27 6.60 -17.87
C LYS A 250 -10.32 6.07 -16.92
N VAL A 251 -9.96 5.84 -15.67
CA VAL A 251 -10.93 5.68 -14.57
C VAL A 251 -11.54 7.05 -14.29
N ALA A 252 -12.85 7.12 -14.12
CA ALA A 252 -13.47 8.38 -13.76
C ALA A 252 -13.05 8.76 -12.33
N LEU A 253 -12.50 9.95 -12.15
CA LEU A 253 -12.08 10.49 -10.82
C LEU A 253 -13.16 10.42 -9.73
N LYS A 254 -14.43 10.33 -10.13
CA LYS A 254 -15.57 10.14 -9.19
C LYS A 254 -15.48 8.84 -8.38
N ASP A 255 -14.68 7.85 -8.83
CA ASP A 255 -14.53 6.55 -8.18
C ASP A 255 -13.29 6.50 -7.25
N VAL A 256 -12.48 7.56 -7.24
CA VAL A 256 -11.32 7.69 -6.34
C VAL A 256 -11.75 8.34 -5.04
N THR A 257 -11.51 7.66 -3.92
CA THR A 257 -11.72 8.24 -2.59
C THR A 257 -10.51 9.09 -2.20
N PHE A 258 -10.76 10.36 -1.87
CA PHE A 258 -9.71 11.28 -1.42
C PHE A 258 -9.70 11.41 0.10
N VAL A 259 -8.51 11.40 0.68
CA VAL A 259 -8.26 11.69 2.09
C VAL A 259 -7.80 13.14 2.23
N GLU A 260 -8.45 13.91 3.10
CA GLU A 260 -8.10 15.30 3.42
C GLU A 260 -7.06 15.36 4.55
N THR A 261 -6.05 16.21 4.40
CA THR A 261 -5.04 16.52 5.43
C THR A 261 -4.57 17.97 5.31
N ASP A 262 -3.99 18.52 6.37
CA ASP A 262 -3.33 19.83 6.40
C ASP A 262 -1.85 19.78 5.99
N LYS A 263 -1.33 18.59 5.65
CA LYS A 263 0.08 18.38 5.29
C LYS A 263 0.24 18.14 3.80
N ASN A 264 1.29 18.71 3.24
CA ASN A 264 1.72 18.44 1.86
C ASN A 264 2.40 17.05 1.71
N THR A 265 2.29 16.19 2.72
CA THR A 265 2.80 14.82 2.70
C THR A 265 1.70 13.85 3.12
N TYR A 266 1.68 12.67 2.48
CA TYR A 266 0.75 11.60 2.84
C TYR A 266 1.39 10.24 2.59
N LYS A 267 1.04 9.25 3.42
CA LYS A 267 1.47 7.87 3.28
C LYS A 267 0.30 6.95 3.01
N PHE A 268 0.37 6.23 1.92
CA PHE A 268 -0.53 5.12 1.62
C PHE A 268 0.09 3.84 2.13
N ASP A 269 -0.61 3.12 3.00
CA ASP A 269 -0.18 1.85 3.59
C ASP A 269 -1.06 0.68 3.11
N ASN A 270 -0.65 -0.55 3.43
CA ASN A 270 -1.35 -1.80 3.10
C ASN A 270 -1.55 -2.04 1.60
N LEU A 271 -0.62 -1.59 0.82
CA LEU A 271 -0.59 -1.80 -0.62
C LEU A 271 -0.05 -3.21 -0.95
N SER A 272 -0.33 -3.68 -2.15
CA SER A 272 0.28 -4.91 -2.67
C SER A 272 1.70 -4.64 -3.15
N ASP A 273 2.61 -5.58 -2.96
CA ASP A 273 3.96 -5.54 -3.50
C ASP A 273 3.98 -5.64 -5.04
N ASN A 274 5.05 -5.15 -5.64
CA ASN A 274 5.31 -5.18 -7.09
C ASN A 274 4.07 -4.82 -7.92
N SER A 275 3.35 -3.77 -7.48
CA SER A 275 2.07 -3.36 -8.05
C SER A 275 2.10 -1.89 -8.46
N VAL A 276 1.52 -1.60 -9.62
CA VAL A 276 1.40 -0.24 -10.14
C VAL A 276 0.17 0.43 -9.57
N TYR A 277 0.36 1.63 -9.06
CA TYR A 277 -0.69 2.48 -8.53
C TYR A 277 -0.68 3.83 -9.23
N LYS A 278 -1.84 4.39 -9.48
CA LYS A 278 -2.01 5.77 -9.88
C LYS A 278 -2.37 6.60 -8.67
N VAL A 279 -1.53 7.58 -8.37
CA VAL A 279 -1.68 8.47 -7.22
C VAL A 279 -2.13 9.83 -7.72
N TYR A 280 -3.16 10.37 -7.05
CA TYR A 280 -3.76 11.67 -7.35
C TYR A 280 -3.61 12.61 -6.17
N SER A 281 -3.44 13.89 -6.44
CA SER A 281 -3.51 14.92 -5.39
C SER A 281 -3.96 16.26 -5.94
N TYR A 282 -4.68 17.00 -5.10
CA TYR A 282 -4.93 18.43 -5.29
C TYR A 282 -4.89 19.13 -3.94
N GLY A 283 -4.63 20.42 -3.97
CA GLY A 283 -4.70 21.28 -2.80
C GLY A 283 -5.93 22.17 -2.81
N VAL A 284 -6.26 22.74 -1.67
CA VAL A 284 -7.26 23.79 -1.53
C VAL A 284 -6.65 24.94 -0.72
N ASP A 285 -6.75 26.15 -1.23
CA ASP A 285 -6.23 27.32 -0.55
C ASP A 285 -7.18 27.83 0.58
N LYS A 286 -6.74 28.84 1.30
CA LYS A 286 -7.51 29.45 2.41
C LYS A 286 -8.88 30.00 1.97
N ASN A 287 -9.06 30.31 0.69
CA ASN A 287 -10.30 30.79 0.11
C ASN A 287 -11.19 29.66 -0.42
N GLY A 288 -10.75 28.40 -0.27
CA GLY A 288 -11.47 27.24 -0.73
C GLY A 288 -11.34 26.99 -2.24
N ILE A 289 -10.37 27.62 -2.91
CA ILE A 289 -10.08 27.42 -4.32
C ILE A 289 -9.13 26.24 -4.48
N LYS A 290 -9.43 25.35 -5.45
CA LYS A 290 -8.63 24.17 -5.73
C LYS A 290 -7.42 24.50 -6.60
N THR A 291 -6.33 23.79 -6.38
CA THR A 291 -5.20 23.71 -7.33
C THR A 291 -5.58 22.82 -8.52
N ASN A 292 -4.68 22.72 -9.51
CA ASN A 292 -4.73 21.64 -10.49
C ASN A 292 -4.74 20.27 -9.81
N LEU A 293 -5.36 19.29 -10.45
CA LEU A 293 -5.17 17.88 -10.10
C LEU A 293 -3.78 17.45 -10.61
N TYR A 294 -2.98 16.86 -9.74
CA TYR A 294 -1.71 16.23 -10.09
C TYR A 294 -1.88 14.71 -10.03
N GLU A 295 -1.36 14.00 -11.02
CA GLU A 295 -1.40 12.55 -11.09
C GLU A 295 -0.04 11.97 -11.48
N THR A 296 0.32 10.82 -10.89
CA THR A 296 1.54 10.10 -11.23
C THR A 296 1.35 8.60 -11.06
N GLU A 297 2.07 7.80 -11.84
CA GLU A 297 2.12 6.35 -11.65
C GLU A 297 3.32 5.98 -10.79
N VAL A 298 3.08 5.09 -9.82
CA VAL A 298 4.10 4.65 -8.85
C VAL A 298 3.99 3.15 -8.68
N THR A 299 5.14 2.47 -8.72
CA THR A 299 5.20 1.02 -8.47
C THR A 299 5.76 0.76 -7.08
N THR A 300 5.05 -0.03 -6.27
CA THR A 300 5.58 -0.52 -5.00
C THR A 300 6.74 -1.47 -5.23
N SER A 301 7.69 -1.51 -4.29
CA SER A 301 8.84 -2.40 -4.39
C SER A 301 8.40 -3.87 -4.35
N GLU A 302 9.22 -4.76 -4.91
CA GLU A 302 9.06 -6.19 -4.72
C GLU A 302 9.33 -6.56 -3.27
N TYR A 303 8.58 -7.53 -2.75
CA TYR A 303 8.79 -8.05 -1.40
C TYR A 303 9.99 -9.01 -1.37
N ASN A 304 10.94 -8.77 -0.49
CA ASN A 304 12.05 -9.68 -0.25
C ASN A 304 11.67 -10.73 0.80
N ASN A 305 11.51 -11.98 0.36
CA ASN A 305 11.24 -13.09 1.25
C ASN A 305 12.47 -13.42 2.13
N PRO A 306 12.27 -14.00 3.33
CA PRO A 306 13.39 -14.54 4.09
C PRO A 306 14.07 -15.71 3.34
N VAL A 307 15.34 -15.97 3.64
CA VAL A 307 16.13 -17.00 2.95
C VAL A 307 16.83 -17.89 3.97
N VAL A 308 16.72 -19.22 3.81
CA VAL A 308 17.57 -20.19 4.52
C VAL A 308 18.87 -20.34 3.75
N ASN A 309 19.97 -19.80 4.30
CA ASN A 309 21.29 -19.81 3.65
C ASN A 309 21.99 -21.16 3.77
N SER A 310 21.93 -21.77 4.96
CA SER A 310 22.56 -23.05 5.23
C SER A 310 21.93 -23.75 6.43
N VAL A 311 22.05 -25.08 6.45
CA VAL A 311 21.70 -25.93 7.59
C VAL A 311 22.92 -26.79 7.94
N SER A 312 23.54 -26.55 9.10
CA SER A 312 24.52 -27.42 9.69
C SER A 312 23.83 -28.50 10.54
N HIS A 313 24.51 -29.61 10.77
CA HIS A 313 23.95 -30.70 11.57
C HIS A 313 25.03 -31.47 12.31
N THR A 314 24.60 -32.18 13.36
CA THR A 314 25.30 -33.29 13.98
C THR A 314 24.36 -34.49 14.05
N SER A 315 24.89 -35.69 13.86
CA SER A 315 24.10 -36.93 13.90
C SER A 315 24.65 -37.84 15.01
N THR A 316 23.77 -38.65 15.56
CA THR A 316 24.05 -39.81 16.39
C THR A 316 23.37 -41.04 15.78
N LEU A 317 23.40 -42.17 16.47
CA LEU A 317 22.67 -43.37 16.03
C LEU A 317 21.19 -43.18 15.94
N ASN A 318 20.60 -42.27 16.75
CA ASN A 318 19.15 -42.15 16.87
C ASN A 318 18.65 -40.72 16.91
N SER A 319 19.49 -39.75 16.56
CA SER A 319 19.10 -38.33 16.48
C SER A 319 19.86 -37.58 15.41
N ILE A 320 19.22 -36.50 14.92
CA ILE A 320 19.85 -35.48 14.08
C ILE A 320 19.52 -34.12 14.71
N THR A 321 20.55 -33.36 15.06
CA THR A 321 20.45 -31.99 15.53
C THR A 321 20.75 -31.06 14.37
N LEU A 322 19.86 -30.14 14.10
CA LEU A 322 19.97 -29.11 13.04
C LEU A 322 20.28 -27.74 13.65
N SER A 323 21.06 -26.94 12.94
CA SER A 323 21.24 -25.52 13.22
C SER A 323 21.14 -24.74 11.91
N VAL A 324 20.20 -23.78 11.88
CA VAL A 324 19.82 -23.04 10.68
C VAL A 324 20.46 -21.66 10.70
N ASN A 325 21.11 -21.31 9.59
CA ASN A 325 21.52 -19.95 9.28
C ASN A 325 20.56 -19.41 8.23
N ALA A 326 19.76 -18.40 8.62
CA ALA A 326 18.79 -17.75 7.75
C ALA A 326 18.95 -16.23 7.81
N THR A 327 18.68 -15.57 6.68
CA THR A 327 18.64 -14.12 6.57
C THR A 327 17.20 -13.68 6.44
N LYS A 328 16.80 -12.66 7.21
CA LYS A 328 15.50 -12.03 7.03
C LYS A 328 15.44 -11.29 5.71
N GLY A 329 14.23 -11.20 5.14
CA GLY A 329 13.92 -10.31 4.03
C GLY A 329 13.54 -8.92 4.55
N ASP A 330 12.41 -8.41 4.09
CA ASP A 330 11.88 -7.11 4.53
C ASP A 330 11.34 -7.14 5.97
N ASN A 331 11.00 -8.33 6.48
CA ASN A 331 10.48 -8.51 7.84
C ASN A 331 11.28 -9.56 8.63
N ASP A 332 11.17 -9.51 9.96
CA ASP A 332 11.88 -10.40 10.86
C ASP A 332 11.34 -11.83 10.80
N ILE A 333 12.24 -12.83 10.86
CA ILE A 333 11.87 -14.24 10.97
C ILE A 333 11.27 -14.48 12.35
N VAL A 334 10.08 -15.09 12.40
CA VAL A 334 9.34 -15.39 13.62
C VAL A 334 9.21 -16.87 13.89
N LYS A 335 9.33 -17.73 12.87
CA LYS A 335 9.19 -19.18 13.01
C LYS A 335 10.10 -19.94 12.08
N TYR A 336 10.51 -21.14 12.54
CA TYR A 336 11.28 -22.14 11.80
C TYR A 336 10.43 -23.40 11.66
N TYR A 337 10.48 -24.03 10.52
CA TYR A 337 9.75 -25.24 10.20
C TYR A 337 10.72 -26.32 9.76
N TYR A 338 10.70 -27.47 10.43
CA TYR A 338 11.63 -28.58 10.25
C TYR A 338 10.88 -29.82 9.81
N SER A 339 11.34 -30.48 8.77
CA SER A 339 10.81 -31.76 8.29
C SER A 339 11.92 -32.78 8.15
N LYS A 340 11.62 -34.05 8.50
CA LYS A 340 12.51 -35.22 8.31
C LYS A 340 11.98 -36.22 7.26
N ASP A 341 10.83 -35.93 6.68
CA ASP A 341 10.07 -36.82 5.79
C ASP A 341 9.83 -36.21 4.40
N ASN A 342 10.80 -35.39 3.94
CA ASN A 342 10.74 -34.70 2.66
C ASN A 342 9.56 -33.69 2.55
N GLY A 343 9.13 -33.09 3.67
CA GLY A 343 8.12 -32.05 3.70
C GLY A 343 6.67 -32.59 3.80
N GLN A 344 6.49 -33.87 4.12
CA GLN A 344 5.14 -34.40 4.37
C GLN A 344 4.57 -33.88 5.70
N THR A 345 5.43 -33.75 6.71
CA THR A 345 5.11 -33.12 8.00
C THR A 345 6.16 -32.10 8.38
N TYR A 346 5.77 -31.07 9.13
CA TYR A 346 6.67 -30.05 9.65
C TYR A 346 6.46 -29.87 11.15
N GLU A 347 7.59 -29.79 11.88
CA GLU A 347 7.65 -29.37 13.27
C GLU A 347 7.95 -27.89 13.33
N GLU A 348 7.15 -27.13 14.07
CA GLU A 348 7.27 -25.68 14.24
C GLU A 348 8.11 -25.35 15.47
N SER A 349 8.98 -24.33 15.37
CA SER A 349 9.84 -23.87 16.46
C SER A 349 10.14 -22.38 16.35
N ASP A 350 10.30 -21.71 17.49
CA ASP A 350 10.83 -20.33 17.55
C ASP A 350 12.38 -20.30 17.51
N SER A 351 13.02 -21.47 17.65
CA SER A 351 14.46 -21.61 17.65
C SER A 351 14.99 -21.96 16.26
N ASN A 352 16.14 -21.38 15.92
CA ASN A 352 16.91 -21.75 14.73
C ASN A 352 17.65 -23.11 14.88
N SER A 353 17.42 -23.84 15.97
CA SER A 353 17.93 -25.19 16.20
C SER A 353 16.82 -26.15 16.56
N TYR A 354 16.91 -27.38 16.02
CA TYR A 354 15.94 -28.43 16.27
C TYR A 354 16.59 -29.80 16.33
N VAL A 355 16.03 -30.71 17.17
CA VAL A 355 16.51 -32.08 17.33
C VAL A 355 15.43 -33.08 16.94
N PHE A 356 15.66 -33.82 15.88
CA PHE A 356 14.90 -35.03 15.61
C PHE A 356 15.45 -36.19 16.41
N SER A 357 14.67 -36.79 17.29
CA SER A 357 15.02 -37.94 18.13
C SER A 357 14.25 -39.21 17.71
N ASN A 358 14.65 -40.35 18.31
CA ASN A 358 14.06 -41.68 18.05
C ASN A 358 14.13 -42.07 16.56
N LEU A 359 15.21 -41.70 15.90
CA LEU A 359 15.48 -42.08 14.52
C LEU A 359 16.07 -43.50 14.46
N LYS A 360 15.97 -44.12 13.30
CA LYS A 360 16.65 -45.39 13.02
C LYS A 360 18.13 -45.09 12.69
N ASP A 361 19.06 -45.92 13.15
CA ASP A 361 20.46 -45.86 12.78
C ASP A 361 20.65 -46.21 11.30
N THR A 362 21.81 -45.82 10.75
CA THR A 362 22.21 -46.15 9.37
C THR A 362 21.12 -45.76 8.33
N THR A 363 20.37 -44.72 8.61
CA THR A 363 19.20 -44.33 7.81
C THR A 363 19.34 -42.90 7.30
N GLU A 364 19.11 -42.70 5.98
CA GLU A 364 19.09 -41.41 5.38
C GLU A 364 17.69 -40.77 5.53
N TYR A 365 17.65 -39.50 5.99
CA TYR A 365 16.48 -38.68 6.10
C TYR A 365 16.58 -37.50 5.16
N LYS A 366 15.50 -37.21 4.40
CA LYS A 366 15.40 -36.01 3.59
C LYS A 366 14.87 -34.87 4.43
N ILE A 367 15.79 -34.05 4.89
CA ILE A 367 15.51 -32.87 5.72
C ILE A 367 15.07 -31.74 4.84
N LYS A 368 13.98 -31.07 5.21
CA LYS A 368 13.58 -29.79 4.66
C LYS A 368 13.43 -28.77 5.78
N VAL A 369 13.85 -27.54 5.49
CA VAL A 369 13.72 -26.42 6.41
C VAL A 369 13.20 -25.21 5.65
N LYS A 370 12.24 -24.52 6.23
CA LYS A 370 11.79 -23.19 5.78
C LYS A 370 11.56 -22.30 6.99
N VAL A 371 11.56 -21.00 6.76
CA VAL A 371 11.29 -20.00 7.79
C VAL A 371 10.11 -19.14 7.40
N LEU A 372 9.41 -18.60 8.39
CA LEU A 372 8.26 -17.70 8.26
C LEU A 372 8.65 -16.35 8.86
N ASP A 373 8.34 -15.27 8.15
CA ASP A 373 8.50 -13.92 8.67
C ASP A 373 7.24 -13.38 9.36
N SER A 374 7.36 -12.22 10.00
CA SER A 374 6.27 -11.57 10.72
C SER A 374 5.14 -11.03 9.82
N TYR A 375 5.35 -10.99 8.50
CA TYR A 375 4.34 -10.63 7.51
C TYR A 375 3.56 -11.85 6.97
N GLY A 376 3.97 -13.07 7.36
CA GLY A 376 3.34 -14.33 6.94
C GLY A 376 3.90 -14.91 5.64
N ARG A 377 5.09 -14.48 5.20
CA ARG A 377 5.77 -14.99 4.00
C ARG A 377 6.80 -16.06 4.38
N TYR A 378 6.83 -17.13 3.60
CA TYR A 378 7.79 -18.22 3.76
C TYR A 378 9.01 -18.02 2.86
N SER A 379 10.18 -18.53 3.36
CA SER A 379 11.33 -18.77 2.48
C SER A 379 11.04 -19.89 1.50
N THR A 380 11.85 -20.01 0.46
CA THR A 380 12.01 -21.26 -0.28
C THR A 380 12.49 -22.37 0.66
N GLU A 381 12.13 -23.62 0.38
CA GLU A 381 12.56 -24.77 1.17
C GLU A 381 14.04 -25.06 0.93
N PHE A 382 14.82 -25.15 2.02
CA PHE A 382 16.16 -25.71 2.01
C PHE A 382 16.05 -27.23 2.11
N VAL A 383 16.73 -27.97 1.23
CA VAL A 383 16.65 -29.44 1.16
C VAL A 383 18.04 -30.03 1.35
N LYS A 384 18.16 -31.02 2.23
CA LYS A 384 19.41 -31.75 2.49
C LYS A 384 19.14 -33.19 2.91
N ALA A 385 19.87 -34.15 2.32
CA ALA A 385 19.91 -35.50 2.80
C ALA A 385 20.92 -35.62 3.95
N ILE A 386 20.53 -36.20 5.08
CA ILE A 386 21.34 -36.39 6.26
C ILE A 386 21.12 -37.81 6.79
N SER A 387 22.20 -38.53 7.06
CA SER A 387 22.13 -39.87 7.62
C SER A 387 22.47 -39.86 9.13
N THR A 388 21.77 -40.71 9.86
CA THR A 388 22.20 -41.11 11.23
C THR A 388 23.48 -41.89 11.14
N GLU A 389 24.22 -41.97 12.26
CA GLU A 389 25.44 -42.75 12.34
C GLU A 389 25.20 -44.23 12.04
N THR A 390 26.21 -44.89 11.49
CA THR A 390 26.16 -46.31 11.18
C THR A 390 26.37 -47.12 12.44
N TYR A 391 25.42 -48.04 12.72
CA TYR A 391 25.61 -48.98 13.78
C TYR A 391 26.54 -50.14 13.33
N ILE A 392 27.61 -50.35 14.08
CA ILE A 392 28.54 -51.44 13.84
C ILE A 392 28.13 -52.62 14.72
N LEU A 393 27.80 -53.73 14.12
CA LEU A 393 27.47 -54.97 14.85
C LEU A 393 28.72 -55.58 15.52
N PRO A 394 28.58 -56.24 16.69
CA PRO A 394 29.67 -57.04 17.21
C PRO A 394 30.04 -58.18 16.26
N SER A 395 31.24 -58.72 16.36
CA SER A 395 31.65 -59.82 15.48
C SER A 395 32.46 -60.89 16.27
N VAL A 396 32.41 -62.11 15.81
CA VAL A 396 33.33 -63.18 16.22
C VAL A 396 34.50 -63.16 15.27
N THR A 397 35.69 -62.85 15.79
CA THR A 397 36.89 -62.73 14.96
C THR A 397 37.70 -64.01 14.90
N ASN A 398 37.63 -64.83 15.98
CA ASN A 398 38.30 -66.12 16.01
C ASN A 398 37.60 -67.05 17.01
N VAL A 399 37.63 -68.36 16.75
CA VAL A 399 37.23 -69.42 17.68
C VAL A 399 38.31 -70.47 17.66
N THR A 400 38.92 -70.69 18.84
CA THR A 400 39.98 -71.67 19.00
C THR A 400 39.43 -72.90 19.73
N PRO A 401 39.37 -74.07 19.07
CA PRO A 401 38.87 -75.29 19.71
C PRO A 401 40.03 -76.01 20.43
N THR A 402 39.67 -76.70 21.50
CA THR A 402 40.53 -77.68 22.17
C THR A 402 39.75 -78.97 22.36
N THR A 403 40.26 -80.09 21.93
CA THR A 403 39.54 -81.37 21.92
C THR A 403 40.05 -82.40 22.89
N LYS A 404 39.15 -83.21 23.41
CA LYS A 404 39.42 -84.45 24.15
C LYS A 404 38.47 -85.52 23.52
N TYR A 405 38.70 -86.80 23.95
CA TYR A 405 38.01 -87.93 23.32
C TYR A 405 36.44 -87.79 23.35
N ASN A 406 35.85 -87.09 24.30
CA ASN A 406 34.43 -86.98 24.44
C ASN A 406 33.93 -85.54 24.65
N GLN A 407 34.74 -84.51 24.39
CA GLN A 407 34.41 -83.10 24.58
C GLN A 407 35.18 -82.19 23.59
N ILE A 408 34.59 -81.07 23.30
CA ILE A 408 35.17 -79.96 22.57
C ILE A 408 34.92 -78.68 23.39
N SER A 409 36.06 -78.02 23.77
CA SER A 409 36.04 -76.70 24.38
C SER A 409 36.37 -75.65 23.32
N VAL A 410 35.64 -74.59 23.27
CA VAL A 410 35.90 -73.45 22.36
C VAL A 410 36.19 -72.20 23.17
N SER A 411 37.20 -71.45 22.75
CA SER A 411 37.52 -70.11 23.24
C SER A 411 37.29 -69.11 22.12
N VAL A 412 36.48 -68.08 22.38
CA VAL A 412 36.01 -67.08 21.39
C VAL A 412 36.71 -65.75 21.60
N VAL A 413 37.27 -65.25 20.53
CA VAL A 413 37.66 -63.85 20.45
C VAL A 413 36.59 -63.07 19.71
N GLY A 414 35.93 -62.16 20.40
CA GLY A 414 34.93 -61.25 19.84
C GLY A 414 35.50 -59.84 19.73
N ALA A 415 35.08 -59.11 18.71
CA ALA A 415 35.28 -57.70 18.59
C ALA A 415 33.98 -56.95 18.87
N ASN A 416 34.03 -55.96 19.76
CA ASN A 416 32.94 -55.07 20.03
C ASN A 416 32.61 -54.30 18.75
N GLY A 417 31.34 -54.06 18.51
CA GLY A 417 30.87 -53.05 17.54
C GLY A 417 30.68 -51.71 18.19
N THR A 418 29.58 -51.06 17.90
CA THR A 418 29.18 -49.79 18.54
C THR A 418 28.98 -50.00 20.05
N ASN A 419 28.53 -51.17 20.47
CA ASN A 419 28.36 -51.55 21.88
C ASN A 419 29.18 -52.76 22.25
N ASN A 420 29.44 -52.94 23.54
CA ASN A 420 30.19 -54.07 24.06
C ASN A 420 29.39 -55.35 23.92
N ILE A 421 30.12 -56.48 23.68
CA ILE A 421 29.56 -57.83 23.74
C ILE A 421 29.09 -58.09 25.16
N SER A 422 27.82 -58.53 25.29
CA SER A 422 27.18 -58.92 26.55
C SER A 422 26.98 -60.41 26.69
N LYS A 423 26.82 -61.12 25.58
CA LYS A 423 26.50 -62.56 25.58
C LYS A 423 27.14 -63.29 24.40
N TYR A 424 27.39 -64.59 24.60
CA TYR A 424 27.89 -65.52 23.61
C TYR A 424 26.87 -66.62 23.43
N TYR A 425 26.68 -67.13 22.24
CA TYR A 425 25.78 -68.18 21.89
C TYR A 425 26.53 -69.27 21.14
N TYR A 426 26.42 -70.48 21.66
CA TYR A 426 27.13 -71.68 21.18
C TYR A 426 26.13 -72.73 20.68
N SER A 427 26.36 -73.31 19.51
CA SER A 427 25.58 -74.38 18.95
C SER A 427 26.51 -75.43 18.38
N ILE A 428 26.05 -76.71 18.43
CA ILE A 428 26.76 -77.85 17.86
C ILE A 428 25.77 -78.61 16.95
N ASN A 429 26.24 -79.00 15.74
CA ASN A 429 25.48 -79.71 14.73
C ASN A 429 24.08 -79.09 14.42
N ASP A 430 24.02 -77.80 14.29
CA ASP A 430 22.80 -77.02 14.04
C ASP A 430 21.71 -77.19 15.14
N GLY A 431 22.13 -77.63 16.32
CA GLY A 431 21.25 -77.67 17.48
C GLY A 431 20.89 -76.31 18.03
N ALA A 432 20.04 -76.26 19.05
CA ALA A 432 19.68 -75.03 19.74
C ALA A 432 20.92 -74.32 20.29
N TYR A 433 20.89 -72.98 20.24
CA TYR A 433 21.98 -72.18 20.83
C TYR A 433 21.88 -72.18 22.35
N THR A 434 23.04 -72.40 22.99
CA THR A 434 23.20 -72.21 24.44
C THR A 434 23.77 -70.82 24.70
N GLU A 435 23.08 -70.05 25.55
CA GLU A 435 23.51 -68.69 25.95
C GLU A 435 24.54 -68.79 27.06
N SER A 436 25.57 -67.95 27.03
CA SER A 436 26.58 -67.81 28.06
C SER A 436 27.08 -66.38 28.15
N THR A 437 27.49 -65.92 29.33
CA THR A 437 28.23 -64.65 29.50
C THR A 437 29.74 -64.87 29.36
N ASN A 438 30.20 -66.12 29.29
CA ASN A 438 31.60 -66.43 29.14
C ASN A 438 31.99 -66.61 27.67
N SER A 439 33.18 -66.12 27.33
CA SER A 439 33.76 -66.26 26.00
C SER A 439 34.31 -67.68 25.72
N SER A 440 34.05 -68.61 26.56
CA SER A 440 34.41 -70.04 26.39
C SER A 440 33.23 -70.95 26.74
N TYR A 441 33.14 -72.07 26.05
CA TYR A 441 32.10 -73.07 26.27
C TYR A 441 32.65 -74.48 26.00
N THR A 442 32.17 -75.45 26.74
CA THR A 442 32.57 -76.85 26.57
C THR A 442 31.38 -77.72 26.24
N PHE A 443 31.37 -78.32 25.08
CA PHE A 443 30.42 -79.36 24.69
C PHE A 443 30.93 -80.72 25.23
N THR A 444 30.11 -81.46 25.98
CA THR A 444 30.43 -82.72 26.59
C THR A 444 29.53 -83.83 26.07
N GLY A 445 29.89 -85.13 26.34
CA GLY A 445 29.12 -86.28 25.93
C GLY A 445 29.19 -86.56 24.42
N LEU A 446 30.25 -86.16 23.80
CA LEU A 446 30.49 -86.34 22.39
C LEU A 446 31.08 -87.67 22.08
N ASN A 447 30.86 -88.22 20.84
CA ASN A 447 31.48 -89.47 20.37
C ASN A 447 32.92 -89.16 19.91
N GLU A 448 33.83 -90.09 20.19
CA GLU A 448 35.25 -89.97 19.79
C GLU A 448 35.40 -90.08 18.27
N LYS A 449 36.46 -89.45 17.76
CA LYS A 449 36.83 -89.43 16.32
C LYS A 449 35.67 -88.99 15.41
N THR A 450 34.77 -88.16 15.94
CA THR A 450 33.58 -87.68 15.22
C THR A 450 33.73 -86.19 14.92
N ASN A 451 33.38 -85.83 13.70
CA ASN A 451 33.41 -84.40 13.25
C ASN A 451 32.13 -83.70 13.64
N TYR A 452 32.25 -82.55 14.25
CA TYR A 452 31.17 -81.70 14.72
C TYR A 452 31.22 -80.31 14.09
N SER A 453 30.07 -79.80 13.64
CA SER A 453 29.92 -78.41 13.21
C SER A 453 29.59 -77.57 14.43
N ILE A 454 30.45 -76.60 14.73
CA ILE A 454 30.24 -75.64 15.82
C ILE A 454 29.94 -74.29 15.25
N LYS A 455 28.87 -73.67 15.77
CA LYS A 455 28.46 -72.30 15.43
C LYS A 455 28.49 -71.42 16.66
N VAL A 456 29.08 -70.20 16.48
CA VAL A 456 29.20 -69.19 17.52
C VAL A 456 28.67 -67.85 16.98
N LYS A 457 27.86 -67.20 17.78
CA LYS A 457 27.53 -65.78 17.58
C LYS A 457 27.64 -65.03 18.92
N VAL A 458 27.83 -63.74 18.82
CA VAL A 458 27.86 -62.83 19.98
C VAL A 458 26.74 -61.80 19.88
N VAL A 459 26.30 -61.33 21.03
CA VAL A 459 25.22 -60.32 21.14
C VAL A 459 25.72 -59.18 21.99
N ASP A 460 25.45 -57.98 21.59
CA ASP A 460 25.85 -56.77 22.33
C ASP A 460 24.84 -56.38 23.43
N THR A 461 25.15 -55.28 24.15
CA THR A 461 24.31 -54.81 25.26
C THR A 461 22.94 -54.31 24.84
N LEU A 462 22.67 -54.03 23.51
CA LEU A 462 21.36 -53.70 22.95
C LEU A 462 20.63 -54.89 22.34
N GLY A 463 21.19 -56.10 22.44
CA GLY A 463 20.58 -57.29 21.92
C GLY A 463 20.80 -57.57 20.43
N ARG A 464 21.72 -56.82 19.79
CA ARG A 464 22.03 -57.03 18.39
C ARG A 464 23.05 -58.12 18.18
N GLU A 465 22.81 -59.00 17.24
CA GLU A 465 23.60 -60.19 16.99
C GLU A 465 24.67 -59.99 15.94
N SER A 466 25.82 -60.69 16.11
CA SER A 466 26.81 -60.85 15.06
C SER A 466 26.37 -61.79 13.95
N ASN A 467 27.09 -61.79 12.85
CA ASN A 467 27.06 -62.93 11.93
C ASN A 467 27.53 -64.19 12.66
N VAL A 468 27.04 -65.35 12.21
CA VAL A 468 27.44 -66.66 12.77
C VAL A 468 28.85 -67.01 12.28
N TYR A 469 29.73 -67.31 13.21
CA TYR A 469 31.04 -67.94 12.93
C TYR A 469 30.88 -69.48 12.99
N SER A 470 31.32 -70.17 11.96
CA SER A 470 31.20 -71.62 11.88
C SER A 470 32.55 -72.29 11.69
N LEU A 471 32.76 -73.36 12.37
CA LEU A 471 33.98 -74.16 12.21
C LEU A 471 33.65 -75.69 12.35
N SER A 472 34.45 -76.50 11.74
CA SER A 472 34.37 -77.95 11.82
C SER A 472 35.50 -78.48 12.73
N VAL A 473 35.16 -79.32 13.75
CA VAL A 473 36.10 -79.78 14.76
C VAL A 473 35.87 -81.29 15.01
N THR A 474 36.97 -82.06 15.05
CA THR A 474 36.92 -83.50 15.34
C THR A 474 37.39 -83.75 16.72
N THR A 475 36.68 -84.56 17.56
CA THR A 475 36.99 -85.04 18.90
C THR A 475 38.19 -85.95 18.94
#